data_62ed4dcbaafc87d052e4f43af9840f32
#
_entry.id   62ed4dcbaafc87d052e4f43af9840f32
#
_cell.length_a   1.000
_cell.length_b   1.000
_cell.length_c   1.000
_cell.angle_alpha   90.00
_cell.angle_beta   90.00
_cell.angle_gamma   90.00
#
_symmetry.space_group_name_H-M   'P 1'
#
loop_
_entity.id
_entity.type
_entity.pdbx_description
1 polymer ?
#
loop_
_entity_poly.entity_id
_entity_poly.type
_entity_poly.pdbx_seq_one_letter_code
_entity_poly.pdbx_strand_id
1 'polypeptide(L)'
;ITRPAAKAIKAKILAFAASPFFNGNLDYANFKNAEGEPFFNQVYDNEKWTKAADACLEAIQCAEEAGHGLYEFVNMSSTQLSDETILSLSNRCKVTERWNKELVWGCGQSGIRDLQVLCQPWLESNYSSDDRYHNARNGTFAPTLAVAETFYTKNGVPMDEDKNYDYSKRYTTQVATEADKYYIQPGYTTAKLHFDREPRFYATLGFDGSSWYGIGKMDDNDMWYLQAKAKQASGKRGNTLYSITGYFAKKLVR
;
A
#
# COMPACT_ATOMS: atom_id res chain seq x y z
N ILE A 1 25.07 -10.22 -5.42
CA ILE A 1 24.53 -9.19 -4.49
C ILE A 1 25.34 -7.92 -4.71
N THR A 2 24.68 -6.79 -4.99
CA THR A 2 25.33 -5.49 -5.15
C THR A 2 25.69 -4.87 -3.80
N ARG A 3 26.60 -3.89 -3.80
CA ARG A 3 26.98 -3.15 -2.57
C ARG A 3 25.76 -2.45 -1.92
N PRO A 4 24.90 -1.72 -2.67
CA PRO A 4 23.67 -1.15 -2.11
C PRO A 4 22.74 -2.19 -1.47
N ALA A 5 22.54 -3.34 -2.14
CA ALA A 5 21.69 -4.42 -1.59
C ALA A 5 22.24 -4.96 -0.26
N ALA A 6 23.56 -5.17 -0.16
CA ALA A 6 24.19 -5.63 1.08
C ALA A 6 24.04 -4.61 2.23
N LYS A 7 24.18 -3.30 1.94
CA LYS A 7 23.95 -2.22 2.91
C LYS A 7 22.51 -2.13 3.34
N ALA A 8 21.56 -2.25 2.41
CA ALA A 8 20.13 -2.25 2.73
C ALA A 8 19.72 -3.45 3.63
N ILE A 9 20.28 -4.65 3.37
CA ILE A 9 20.05 -5.83 4.24
C ILE A 9 20.64 -5.58 5.63
N LYS A 10 21.87 -5.05 5.73
CA LYS A 10 22.48 -4.70 7.02
C LYS A 10 21.60 -3.75 7.82
N ALA A 11 21.13 -2.67 7.18
CA ALA A 11 20.25 -1.69 7.81
C ALA A 11 18.95 -2.33 8.33
N LYS A 12 18.30 -3.17 7.50
CA LYS A 12 17.09 -3.91 7.88
C LYS A 12 17.32 -4.82 9.08
N ILE A 13 18.40 -5.58 9.11
CA ILE A 13 18.73 -6.48 10.24
C ILE A 13 18.95 -5.68 11.52
N LEU A 14 19.68 -4.57 11.47
CA LEU A 14 19.94 -3.73 12.63
C LEU A 14 18.67 -3.03 13.15
N ALA A 15 17.79 -2.57 12.25
CA ALA A 15 16.48 -2.03 12.63
C ALA A 15 15.60 -3.09 13.31
N PHE A 16 15.62 -4.33 12.82
CA PHE A 16 14.95 -5.45 13.48
C PHE A 16 15.52 -5.72 14.87
N ALA A 17 16.85 -5.75 15.02
CA ALA A 17 17.54 -5.97 16.29
C ALA A 17 17.29 -4.83 17.32
N ALA A 18 16.97 -3.62 16.83
CA ALA A 18 16.60 -2.48 17.66
C ALA A 18 15.11 -2.47 18.05
N SER A 19 14.25 -3.22 17.31
CA SER A 19 12.81 -3.21 17.54
C SER A 19 12.44 -3.70 18.96
N PRO A 20 11.27 -3.28 19.48
CA PRO A 20 10.82 -3.69 20.81
C PRO A 20 10.78 -5.21 21.02
N PHE A 21 10.62 -6.00 19.96
CA PHE A 21 10.63 -7.45 20.04
C PHE A 21 11.99 -8.03 20.45
N PHE A 22 13.12 -7.41 19.99
CA PHE A 22 14.48 -7.88 20.25
C PHE A 22 15.28 -6.97 21.20
N ASN A 23 14.67 -5.92 21.70
CA ASN A 23 15.36 -4.90 22.53
C ASN A 23 14.52 -4.54 23.76
N GLY A 24 14.79 -5.22 24.85
CA GLY A 24 14.10 -5.02 26.12
C GLY A 24 12.77 -5.77 26.23
N ASN A 25 12.60 -6.88 25.53
CA ASN A 25 11.36 -7.66 25.56
C ASN A 25 11.28 -8.57 26.79
N LEU A 26 10.37 -8.28 27.70
CA LEU A 26 10.11 -9.06 28.90
C LEU A 26 9.10 -10.20 28.69
N ASP A 27 8.31 -10.18 27.63
CA ASP A 27 7.24 -11.17 27.37
C ASP A 27 7.80 -12.58 27.21
N TYR A 28 9.06 -12.69 26.74
CA TYR A 28 9.76 -13.94 26.51
C TYR A 28 10.91 -14.18 27.50
N ALA A 29 10.85 -13.59 28.70
CA ALA A 29 11.89 -13.72 29.74
C ALA A 29 12.17 -15.18 30.14
N ASN A 30 11.16 -16.04 30.06
CA ASN A 30 11.26 -17.45 30.40
C ASN A 30 11.65 -18.35 29.23
N PHE A 31 11.77 -17.80 28.00
CA PHE A 31 12.19 -18.56 26.84
C PHE A 31 13.72 -18.62 26.78
N LYS A 32 14.29 -19.74 27.23
CA LYS A 32 15.71 -19.92 27.46
C LYS A 32 16.23 -21.16 26.75
N ASN A 33 17.56 -21.19 26.48
CA ASN A 33 18.26 -22.38 26.04
C ASN A 33 18.44 -23.42 27.18
N ALA A 34 19.07 -24.55 26.87
CA ALA A 34 19.32 -25.61 27.86
C ALA A 34 20.25 -25.16 29.00
N GLU A 35 21.10 -24.16 28.77
CA GLU A 35 22.03 -23.57 29.71
C GLU A 35 21.38 -22.48 30.58
N GLY A 36 20.10 -22.14 30.32
CA GLY A 36 19.35 -21.14 31.07
C GLY A 36 19.53 -19.72 30.57
N GLU A 37 20.18 -19.49 29.43
CA GLU A 37 20.37 -18.17 28.85
C GLU A 37 19.13 -17.75 28.06
N PRO A 38 18.65 -16.51 28.20
CA PRO A 38 17.47 -16.04 27.47
C PRO A 38 17.78 -15.82 25.98
N PHE A 39 16.87 -16.26 25.10
CA PHE A 39 16.96 -16.00 23.67
C PHE A 39 16.69 -14.54 23.28
N PHE A 40 15.95 -13.79 24.11
CA PHE A 40 15.62 -12.40 23.87
C PHE A 40 16.30 -11.49 24.88
N ASN A 41 16.86 -10.38 24.39
CA ASN A 41 17.44 -9.38 25.26
C ASN A 41 16.36 -8.69 26.09
N GLN A 42 16.48 -8.77 27.42
CA GLN A 42 15.51 -8.21 28.35
C GLN A 42 15.87 -6.78 28.80
N VAL A 43 17.08 -6.33 28.49
CA VAL A 43 17.55 -4.98 28.80
C VAL A 43 17.45 -4.11 27.54
N TYR A 44 16.73 -3.00 27.65
CA TYR A 44 16.64 -2.02 26.55
C TYR A 44 18.02 -1.34 26.37
N ASP A 45 18.47 -1.30 25.11
CA ASP A 45 19.72 -0.66 24.71
C ASP A 45 19.43 0.35 23.57
N ASN A 46 19.54 1.64 23.89
CA ASN A 46 19.31 2.71 22.92
C ASN A 46 20.38 2.76 21.80
N GLU A 47 21.58 2.23 22.04
CA GLU A 47 22.62 2.21 21.01
C GLU A 47 22.24 1.35 19.81
N LYS A 48 21.36 0.37 19.97
CA LYS A 48 20.84 -0.41 18.86
C LYS A 48 20.10 0.45 17.84
N TRP A 49 19.32 1.44 18.30
CA TRP A 49 18.65 2.39 17.43
C TRP A 49 19.64 3.34 16.73
N THR A 50 20.67 3.80 17.43
CA THR A 50 21.74 4.61 16.83
C THR A 50 22.45 3.83 15.72
N LYS A 51 22.86 2.59 15.99
CA LYS A 51 23.49 1.71 14.98
C LYS A 51 22.57 1.42 13.77
N ALA A 52 21.27 1.27 14.03
CA ALA A 52 20.29 1.08 12.95
C ALA A 52 20.14 2.34 12.09
N ALA A 53 20.06 3.52 12.71
CA ALA A 53 19.98 4.81 12.01
C ALA A 53 21.22 5.07 11.15
N ASP A 54 22.41 4.86 11.70
CA ASP A 54 23.68 5.02 10.97
C ASP A 54 23.75 4.07 9.76
N ALA A 55 23.33 2.80 9.94
CA ALA A 55 23.30 1.83 8.86
C ALA A 55 22.26 2.17 7.78
N CYS A 56 21.13 2.76 8.16
CA CYS A 56 20.15 3.25 7.21
C CYS A 56 20.69 4.40 6.38
N LEU A 57 21.34 5.37 7.02
CA LEU A 57 21.99 6.49 6.33
C LEU A 57 23.08 6.02 5.37
N GLU A 58 23.94 5.11 5.82
CA GLU A 58 25.00 4.48 4.99
C GLU A 58 24.40 3.75 3.78
N ALA A 59 23.26 3.07 3.96
CA ALA A 59 22.59 2.37 2.87
C ALA A 59 21.98 3.33 1.85
N ILE A 60 21.37 4.44 2.29
CA ILE A 60 20.81 5.49 1.43
C ILE A 60 21.93 6.11 0.59
N GLN A 61 23.00 6.59 1.21
CA GLN A 61 24.14 7.21 0.52
C GLN A 61 24.76 6.27 -0.52
N CYS A 62 24.95 4.99 -0.13
CA CYS A 62 25.50 3.99 -1.05
C CYS A 62 24.57 3.70 -2.24
N ALA A 63 23.25 3.75 -2.03
CA ALA A 63 22.27 3.56 -3.09
C ALA A 63 22.25 4.76 -4.05
N GLU A 64 22.26 5.98 -3.54
CA GLU A 64 22.31 7.22 -4.32
C GLU A 64 23.60 7.32 -5.15
N GLU A 65 24.75 7.01 -4.57
CA GLU A 65 26.04 6.91 -5.29
C GLU A 65 25.99 5.90 -6.45
N ALA A 66 25.16 4.86 -6.32
CA ALA A 66 24.96 3.84 -7.35
C ALA A 66 23.88 4.19 -8.38
N GLY A 67 23.29 5.39 -8.30
CA GLY A 67 22.26 5.87 -9.23
C GLY A 67 20.83 5.48 -8.86
N HIS A 68 20.61 4.90 -7.67
CA HIS A 68 19.26 4.68 -7.16
C HIS A 68 18.64 6.00 -6.65
N GLY A 69 17.32 6.04 -6.55
CA GLY A 69 16.59 7.22 -6.05
C GLY A 69 15.10 6.91 -5.97
N LEU A 70 14.32 7.85 -5.47
CA LEU A 70 12.87 7.68 -5.40
C LEU A 70 12.28 7.57 -6.81
N TYR A 71 11.33 6.65 -6.97
CA TYR A 71 10.62 6.45 -8.22
C TYR A 71 9.60 7.57 -8.45
N GLU A 72 9.60 8.11 -9.65
CA GLU A 72 8.59 9.04 -10.13
C GLU A 72 7.91 8.45 -11.36
N PHE A 73 6.58 8.46 -11.36
CA PHE A 73 5.80 8.00 -12.49
C PHE A 73 5.96 8.97 -13.67
N VAL A 74 6.34 8.43 -14.82
CA VAL A 74 6.47 9.22 -16.05
C VAL A 74 5.26 8.91 -16.94
N ASN A 75 4.45 9.93 -17.18
CA ASN A 75 3.36 9.84 -18.15
C ASN A 75 3.95 9.86 -19.58
N MET A 76 3.97 8.70 -20.23
CA MET A 76 4.48 8.55 -21.61
C MET A 76 3.36 8.67 -22.66
N SER A 77 2.13 8.93 -22.25
CA SER A 77 0.99 9.11 -23.14
C SER A 77 0.60 10.58 -23.24
N SER A 78 -0.23 10.92 -24.23
CA SER A 78 -0.82 12.25 -24.36
C SER A 78 -2.02 12.48 -23.43
N THR A 79 -2.26 11.58 -22.48
CA THR A 79 -3.34 11.66 -21.50
C THR A 79 -3.04 12.73 -20.45
N GLN A 80 -4.07 13.33 -19.88
CA GLN A 80 -3.94 14.34 -18.86
C GLN A 80 -3.95 13.71 -17.47
N LEU A 81 -2.89 13.95 -16.73
CA LEU A 81 -2.75 13.53 -15.33
C LEU A 81 -2.36 14.75 -14.49
N SER A 82 -3.07 14.96 -13.40
CA SER A 82 -2.73 15.98 -12.39
C SER A 82 -1.52 15.57 -11.56
N ASP A 83 -0.93 16.54 -10.87
CA ASP A 83 0.18 16.28 -9.95
C ASP A 83 -0.24 15.30 -8.84
N GLU A 84 -1.48 15.37 -8.36
CA GLU A 84 -2.06 14.45 -7.38
C GLU A 84 -2.10 13.01 -7.92
N THR A 85 -2.51 12.86 -9.17
CA THR A 85 -2.55 11.54 -9.83
C THR A 85 -1.14 11.01 -10.05
N ILE A 86 -0.20 11.83 -10.53
CA ILE A 86 1.20 11.47 -10.71
C ILE A 86 1.83 11.03 -9.38
N LEU A 87 1.59 11.77 -8.30
CA LEU A 87 2.05 11.40 -6.96
C LEU A 87 1.47 10.06 -6.49
N SER A 88 0.18 9.84 -6.72
CA SER A 88 -0.50 8.57 -6.40
C SER A 88 0.08 7.41 -7.22
N LEU A 89 0.27 7.60 -8.53
CA LEU A 89 0.86 6.59 -9.41
C LEU A 89 2.34 6.32 -9.09
N SER A 90 3.12 7.34 -8.71
CA SER A 90 4.49 7.17 -8.22
C SER A 90 4.54 6.26 -6.99
N ASN A 91 3.66 6.49 -6.02
CA ASN A 91 3.55 5.65 -4.85
C ASN A 91 3.04 4.23 -5.15
N ARG A 92 2.17 4.07 -6.14
CA ARG A 92 1.61 2.77 -6.55
C ARG A 92 2.59 1.97 -7.39
N CYS A 93 3.10 2.55 -8.46
CA CYS A 93 3.83 1.82 -9.50
C CYS A 93 5.26 1.45 -9.11
N LYS A 94 5.85 2.08 -8.10
CA LYS A 94 7.20 1.75 -7.63
C LYS A 94 7.41 0.29 -7.22
N VAL A 95 6.34 -0.44 -6.87
CA VAL A 95 6.43 -1.87 -6.53
C VAL A 95 6.08 -2.79 -7.71
N THR A 96 5.49 -2.25 -8.77
CA THR A 96 5.07 -3.02 -9.95
C THR A 96 5.86 -2.69 -11.20
N GLU A 97 6.49 -1.51 -11.27
CA GLU A 97 7.34 -1.11 -12.39
C GLU A 97 8.69 -1.83 -12.31
N ARG A 98 9.00 -2.54 -13.39
CA ARG A 98 10.17 -3.42 -13.45
C ARG A 98 11.46 -2.61 -13.55
N TRP A 99 12.47 -2.93 -12.73
CA TRP A 99 13.79 -2.32 -12.76
C TRP A 99 13.80 -0.79 -12.63
N ASN A 100 12.84 -0.24 -11.90
CA ASN A 100 12.82 1.19 -11.60
C ASN A 100 13.97 1.58 -10.66
N LYS A 101 14.28 2.89 -10.62
CA LYS A 101 15.43 3.42 -9.87
C LYS A 101 15.34 3.26 -8.35
N GLU A 102 14.14 3.04 -7.78
CA GLU A 102 13.94 2.81 -6.35
C GLU A 102 14.24 1.35 -5.94
N LEU A 103 14.29 0.44 -6.92
CA LEU A 103 14.51 -0.98 -6.67
C LEU A 103 15.98 -1.29 -6.43
N VAL A 104 16.39 -1.49 -5.19
CA VAL A 104 17.77 -1.84 -4.81
C VAL A 104 18.04 -3.34 -4.98
N TRP A 105 17.05 -4.19 -4.74
CA TRP A 105 17.13 -5.64 -4.95
C TRP A 105 15.77 -6.22 -5.29
N GLY A 106 15.66 -6.85 -6.45
CA GLY A 106 14.44 -7.48 -6.95
C GLY A 106 14.60 -8.98 -7.16
N CYS A 107 13.49 -9.72 -7.02
CA CYS A 107 13.39 -11.11 -7.42
C CYS A 107 12.80 -11.21 -8.84
N GLY A 108 13.58 -11.72 -9.79
CA GLY A 108 13.14 -11.92 -11.18
C GLY A 108 12.22 -13.13 -11.39
N GLN A 109 12.08 -13.99 -10.38
CA GLN A 109 11.27 -15.22 -10.42
C GLN A 109 10.13 -15.17 -9.40
N SER A 110 9.31 -14.12 -9.48
CA SER A 110 8.17 -13.96 -8.58
C SER A 110 6.86 -14.38 -9.26
N GLY A 111 5.91 -14.94 -8.49
CA GLY A 111 4.55 -15.26 -8.91
C GLY A 111 3.65 -14.02 -9.05
N ILE A 112 4.18 -12.93 -9.62
CA ILE A 112 3.53 -11.62 -9.66
C ILE A 112 2.19 -11.65 -10.40
N ARG A 113 2.06 -12.50 -11.44
CA ARG A 113 0.80 -12.63 -12.20
C ARG A 113 -0.33 -13.09 -11.28
N ASP A 114 -0.10 -14.13 -10.50
CA ASP A 114 -1.14 -14.70 -9.62
C ASP A 114 -1.51 -13.72 -8.52
N LEU A 115 -0.54 -13.01 -7.96
CA LEU A 115 -0.79 -11.96 -6.98
C LEU A 115 -1.63 -10.81 -7.58
N GLN A 116 -1.32 -10.36 -8.80
CA GLN A 116 -2.09 -9.32 -9.46
C GLN A 116 -3.54 -9.75 -9.74
N VAL A 117 -3.75 -11.01 -10.14
CA VAL A 117 -5.09 -11.59 -10.33
C VAL A 117 -5.90 -11.54 -9.03
N LEU A 118 -5.29 -11.92 -7.91
CA LEU A 118 -5.94 -11.89 -6.60
C LEU A 118 -6.28 -10.47 -6.13
N CYS A 119 -5.47 -9.48 -6.52
CA CYS A 119 -5.63 -8.08 -6.10
C CYS A 119 -6.52 -7.25 -7.03
N GLN A 120 -6.65 -7.63 -8.32
CA GLN A 120 -7.39 -6.88 -9.32
C GLN A 120 -8.89 -7.03 -9.11
N PRO A 121 -9.65 -5.94 -8.81
CA PRO A 121 -11.09 -5.98 -8.70
C PRO A 121 -11.77 -6.02 -10.07
N TRP A 122 -13.05 -6.33 -10.08
CA TRP A 122 -13.94 -6.09 -11.21
C TRP A 122 -14.28 -4.60 -11.29
N LEU A 123 -14.04 -3.97 -12.42
CA LEU A 123 -14.30 -2.54 -12.61
C LEU A 123 -15.54 -2.27 -13.48
N GLU A 124 -16.01 -3.28 -14.20
CA GLU A 124 -17.18 -3.21 -15.08
C GLU A 124 -18.27 -4.18 -14.64
N SER A 125 -19.53 -3.77 -14.82
CA SER A 125 -20.68 -4.65 -14.60
C SER A 125 -20.91 -5.60 -15.78
N ASN A 126 -20.48 -5.21 -16.98
CA ASN A 126 -20.61 -6.01 -18.18
C ASN A 126 -19.44 -7.00 -18.27
N TYR A 127 -19.76 -8.16 -17.96
CA TYR A 127 -18.98 -9.33 -17.77
C TYR A 127 -19.04 -10.19 -19.02
N SER A 128 -17.96 -10.33 -19.70
CA SER A 128 -17.82 -11.36 -20.69
C SER A 128 -17.83 -12.72 -20.00
N SER A 129 -18.65 -13.66 -20.46
CA SER A 129 -18.60 -15.07 -20.04
C SER A 129 -17.34 -15.79 -20.53
N ASP A 130 -16.40 -15.07 -21.11
CA ASP A 130 -15.11 -15.61 -21.53
C ASP A 130 -14.24 -15.88 -20.31
N ASP A 131 -14.04 -17.14 -19.97
CA ASP A 131 -13.24 -17.63 -18.85
C ASP A 131 -11.82 -17.02 -18.76
N ARG A 132 -11.24 -16.57 -19.88
CA ARG A 132 -9.94 -15.92 -19.92
C ARG A 132 -9.92 -14.60 -19.14
N TYR A 133 -11.03 -13.90 -19.10
CA TYR A 133 -11.16 -12.65 -18.33
C TYR A 133 -11.62 -12.89 -16.90
N HIS A 134 -12.37 -13.96 -16.64
CA HIS A 134 -12.78 -14.37 -15.30
C HIS A 134 -11.60 -14.64 -14.38
N ASN A 135 -10.62 -15.38 -14.88
CA ASN A 135 -9.47 -15.81 -14.11
C ASN A 135 -8.43 -14.68 -13.88
N ALA A 136 -8.62 -13.51 -14.48
CA ALA A 136 -7.69 -12.38 -14.38
C ALA A 136 -8.10 -11.31 -13.37
N ARG A 137 -9.26 -11.43 -12.72
CA ARG A 137 -9.83 -10.38 -11.86
C ARG A 137 -10.59 -10.99 -10.70
N ASN A 138 -9.91 -11.36 -9.64
CA ASN A 138 -10.56 -12.01 -8.50
C ASN A 138 -10.92 -11.03 -7.39
N GLY A 139 -10.04 -10.05 -7.10
CA GLY A 139 -10.26 -9.07 -6.04
C GLY A 139 -10.44 -9.70 -4.66
N THR A 140 -9.88 -10.90 -4.43
CA THR A 140 -10.06 -11.67 -3.19
C THR A 140 -8.99 -11.38 -2.15
N PHE A 141 -7.86 -10.76 -2.57
CA PHE A 141 -6.85 -10.29 -1.63
C PHE A 141 -7.37 -9.02 -0.95
N ALA A 142 -7.93 -9.19 0.24
CA ALA A 142 -8.72 -8.20 0.94
C ALA A 142 -7.96 -7.63 2.16
N PRO A 143 -7.33 -6.43 2.04
CA PRO A 143 -6.77 -5.72 3.18
C PRO A 143 -7.81 -5.50 4.27
N THR A 144 -7.41 -5.56 5.53
CA THR A 144 -8.32 -5.40 6.67
C THR A 144 -8.64 -3.92 6.91
N LEU A 145 -9.74 -3.65 7.62
CA LEU A 145 -10.08 -2.32 8.10
C LEU A 145 -8.95 -1.73 8.97
N ALA A 146 -8.33 -2.55 9.82
CA ALA A 146 -7.19 -2.13 10.63
C ALA A 146 -6.03 -1.59 9.78
N VAL A 147 -5.72 -2.23 8.65
CA VAL A 147 -4.72 -1.70 7.70
C VAL A 147 -5.15 -0.35 7.13
N ALA A 148 -6.42 -0.16 6.79
CA ALA A 148 -6.91 1.13 6.30
C ALA A 148 -6.79 2.24 7.35
N GLU A 149 -6.92 1.90 8.63
CA GLU A 149 -6.80 2.84 9.75
C GLU A 149 -5.34 3.21 10.10
N THR A 150 -4.35 2.41 9.71
CA THR A 150 -2.93 2.74 9.96
C THR A 150 -2.38 3.88 9.11
N PHE A 151 -3.05 4.21 8.01
CA PHE A 151 -2.64 5.35 7.19
C PHE A 151 -2.98 6.67 7.87
N TYR A 152 -2.17 7.69 7.60
CA TYR A 152 -2.33 9.01 8.17
C TYR A 152 -3.41 9.84 7.46
N THR A 153 -3.82 10.93 8.11
CA THR A 153 -4.61 11.98 7.47
C THR A 153 -3.77 12.74 6.44
N LYS A 154 -4.40 13.58 5.63
CA LYS A 154 -3.72 14.49 4.69
C LYS A 154 -2.72 15.44 5.36
N ASN A 155 -2.83 15.61 6.67
CA ASN A 155 -1.94 16.45 7.48
C ASN A 155 -0.69 15.70 7.94
N GLY A 156 -0.52 14.41 7.58
CA GLY A 156 0.62 13.58 7.97
C GLY A 156 0.60 13.16 9.44
N VAL A 157 -0.58 13.10 10.05
CA VAL A 157 -0.78 12.76 11.47
C VAL A 157 -1.64 11.49 11.56
N PRO A 158 -1.42 10.59 12.54
CA PRO A 158 -2.34 9.49 12.82
C PRO A 158 -3.77 10.00 12.99
N MET A 159 -4.75 9.24 12.48
CA MET A 159 -6.15 9.74 12.43
C MET A 159 -6.73 10.08 13.79
N ASP A 160 -6.38 9.35 14.82
CA ASP A 160 -6.85 9.52 16.21
C ASP A 160 -6.14 10.67 16.94
N GLU A 161 -5.00 11.13 16.42
CA GLU A 161 -4.22 12.24 16.96
C GLU A 161 -4.47 13.56 16.19
N ASP A 162 -5.05 13.52 14.99
CA ASP A 162 -5.30 14.71 14.18
C ASP A 162 -6.52 15.48 14.68
N LYS A 163 -6.26 16.64 15.27
CA LYS A 163 -7.31 17.55 15.79
C LYS A 163 -8.25 18.10 14.72
N ASN A 164 -7.85 18.06 13.45
CA ASN A 164 -8.65 18.52 12.30
C ASN A 164 -9.47 17.39 11.68
N TYR A 165 -9.31 16.16 12.15
CA TYR A 165 -10.02 14.99 11.67
C TYR A 165 -11.00 14.47 12.74
N ASP A 166 -12.29 14.40 12.44
CA ASP A 166 -13.28 13.86 13.37
C ASP A 166 -13.24 12.33 13.36
N TYR A 167 -12.31 11.76 14.13
CA TYR A 167 -12.08 10.33 14.24
C TYR A 167 -13.33 9.57 14.73
N SER A 168 -14.15 10.19 15.58
CA SER A 168 -15.35 9.53 16.14
C SER A 168 -16.38 9.21 15.05
N LYS A 169 -16.42 9.99 13.98
CA LYS A 169 -17.35 9.84 12.86
C LYS A 169 -16.79 9.09 11.66
N ARG A 170 -15.59 8.50 11.75
CA ARG A 170 -14.92 7.87 10.60
C ARG A 170 -15.74 6.77 9.91
N TYR A 171 -16.66 6.12 10.62
CA TYR A 171 -17.53 5.08 10.07
C TYR A 171 -18.91 5.59 9.59
N THR A 172 -19.18 6.89 9.71
CA THR A 172 -20.34 7.47 9.05
C THR A 172 -20.11 7.57 7.54
N THR A 173 -21.15 7.86 6.79
CA THR A 173 -21.04 8.06 5.34
C THR A 173 -20.90 9.55 4.99
N GLN A 174 -20.21 9.82 3.89
CA GLN A 174 -20.02 11.16 3.32
C GLN A 174 -20.16 11.08 1.80
N VAL A 175 -20.69 12.14 1.19
CA VAL A 175 -20.78 12.29 -0.27
C VAL A 175 -19.52 12.99 -0.76
N ALA A 176 -18.85 12.41 -1.76
CA ALA A 176 -17.70 13.00 -2.40
C ALA A 176 -18.11 14.20 -3.28
N THR A 177 -17.26 15.19 -3.33
CA THR A 177 -17.41 16.43 -4.13
C THR A 177 -16.47 16.43 -5.33
N GLU A 178 -16.53 17.44 -6.19
CA GLU A 178 -15.56 17.62 -7.28
C GLU A 178 -14.11 17.78 -6.78
N ALA A 179 -13.91 18.27 -5.56
CA ALA A 179 -12.58 18.35 -4.95
C ALA A 179 -11.95 16.96 -4.68
N ASP A 180 -12.76 15.93 -4.57
CA ASP A 180 -12.33 14.58 -4.27
C ASP A 180 -12.05 13.74 -5.55
N LYS A 181 -12.32 14.27 -6.75
CA LYS A 181 -12.42 13.52 -8.01
C LYS A 181 -11.22 12.63 -8.35
N TYR A 182 -10.01 13.00 -7.96
CA TYR A 182 -8.81 12.20 -8.22
C TYR A 182 -8.69 10.96 -7.33
N TYR A 183 -9.46 10.91 -6.26
CA TYR A 183 -9.42 9.83 -5.26
C TYR A 183 -10.74 9.09 -5.11
N ILE A 184 -11.87 9.83 -5.20
CA ILE A 184 -13.22 9.30 -4.97
C ILE A 184 -14.16 9.87 -6.04
N GLN A 185 -15.06 9.06 -6.56
CA GLN A 185 -16.05 9.45 -7.56
C GLN A 185 -16.92 10.61 -7.04
N PRO A 186 -16.98 11.75 -7.72
CA PRO A 186 -17.87 12.85 -7.37
C PRO A 186 -19.33 12.40 -7.26
N GLY A 187 -20.04 12.87 -6.26
CA GLY A 187 -21.43 12.50 -5.97
C GLY A 187 -21.61 11.11 -5.36
N TYR A 188 -20.55 10.33 -5.22
CA TYR A 188 -20.64 8.98 -4.63
C TYR A 188 -20.60 9.03 -3.10
N THR A 189 -21.45 8.22 -2.46
CA THR A 189 -21.50 8.10 -0.99
C THR A 189 -20.68 6.92 -0.53
N THR A 190 -19.63 7.18 0.26
CA THR A 190 -18.76 6.18 0.85
C THR A 190 -18.44 6.50 2.31
N ALA A 191 -17.65 5.67 3.00
CA ALA A 191 -17.32 5.91 4.41
C ALA A 191 -16.44 7.16 4.57
N LYS A 192 -16.68 7.96 5.61
CA LYS A 192 -15.88 9.15 5.93
C LYS A 192 -14.41 8.80 6.17
N LEU A 193 -14.11 7.59 6.59
CA LEU A 193 -12.76 7.02 6.72
C LEU A 193 -11.92 7.17 5.44
N HIS A 194 -12.55 7.26 4.27
CA HIS A 194 -11.86 7.35 2.98
C HIS A 194 -11.46 8.77 2.58
N PHE A 195 -11.93 9.78 3.30
CA PHE A 195 -11.68 11.19 2.98
C PHE A 195 -10.50 11.75 3.77
N ASP A 196 -9.89 12.79 3.24
CA ASP A 196 -8.82 13.55 3.88
C ASP A 196 -7.63 12.68 4.32
N ARG A 197 -7.25 11.69 3.48
CA ARG A 197 -6.14 10.78 3.77
C ARG A 197 -4.88 11.17 3.01
N GLU A 198 -3.75 10.70 3.51
CA GLU A 198 -2.46 10.86 2.84
C GLU A 198 -2.44 10.20 1.45
N PRO A 199 -1.62 10.69 0.49
CA PRO A 199 -1.57 10.12 -0.86
C PRO A 199 -1.26 8.61 -0.90
N ARG A 200 -0.48 8.09 0.06
CA ARG A 200 -0.18 6.66 0.15
C ARG A 200 -1.41 5.79 0.39
N PHE A 201 -2.42 6.29 1.10
CA PHE A 201 -3.68 5.60 1.30
C PHE A 201 -4.34 5.31 -0.06
N TYR A 202 -4.54 6.34 -0.88
CA TYR A 202 -5.19 6.23 -2.19
C TYR A 202 -4.38 5.46 -3.22
N ALA A 203 -3.05 5.47 -3.09
CA ALA A 203 -2.15 4.69 -3.92
C ALA A 203 -2.14 3.20 -3.56
N THR A 204 -2.37 2.87 -2.28
CA THR A 204 -2.22 1.51 -1.75
C THR A 204 -3.53 0.74 -1.75
N LEU A 205 -4.64 1.39 -1.39
CA LEU A 205 -5.94 0.76 -1.19
C LEU A 205 -6.95 1.21 -2.26
N GLY A 206 -7.67 0.23 -2.80
CA GLY A 206 -8.95 0.44 -3.44
C GLY A 206 -10.07 0.23 -2.42
N PHE A 207 -11.13 1.03 -2.51
CA PHE A 207 -12.31 0.97 -1.65
C PHE A 207 -13.54 1.44 -2.43
N ASP A 208 -14.72 1.27 -1.88
CA ASP A 208 -15.98 1.64 -2.51
C ASP A 208 -16.03 3.14 -2.87
N GLY A 209 -16.13 3.43 -4.16
CA GLY A 209 -16.11 4.77 -4.74
C GLY A 209 -14.72 5.27 -5.13
N SER A 210 -13.63 4.55 -4.86
CA SER A 210 -12.27 5.01 -5.18
C SER A 210 -11.97 5.01 -6.67
N SER A 211 -11.17 5.99 -7.12
CA SER A 211 -10.61 6.02 -8.47
C SER A 211 -9.67 4.83 -8.71
N TRP A 212 -9.60 4.38 -9.96
CA TRP A 212 -8.70 3.31 -10.37
C TRP A 212 -8.17 3.55 -11.78
N TYR A 213 -6.85 3.70 -11.91
CA TYR A 213 -6.13 3.83 -13.16
C TYR A 213 -5.60 2.47 -13.61
N GLY A 214 -5.58 2.23 -14.91
CA GLY A 214 -5.17 0.97 -15.53
C GLY A 214 -6.30 0.33 -16.32
N ILE A 215 -6.07 -0.85 -16.87
CA ILE A 215 -7.04 -1.58 -17.72
C ILE A 215 -7.62 -0.68 -18.82
N GLY A 216 -6.72 -0.04 -19.59
CA GLY A 216 -7.08 0.82 -20.72
C GLY A 216 -7.45 2.26 -20.37
N LYS A 217 -7.53 2.63 -19.10
CA LYS A 217 -7.83 4.00 -18.66
C LYS A 217 -6.69 4.60 -17.85
N MET A 218 -6.12 5.68 -18.36
CA MET A 218 -4.98 6.40 -17.73
C MET A 218 -5.12 7.89 -18.02
N ASP A 219 -6.28 8.47 -17.69
CA ASP A 219 -6.60 9.88 -17.89
C ASP A 219 -7.50 10.35 -16.76
N ASP A 220 -7.27 11.57 -16.24
CA ASP A 220 -8.06 12.14 -15.14
C ASP A 220 -9.51 12.46 -15.54
N ASN A 221 -9.80 12.50 -16.83
CA ASN A 221 -11.14 12.68 -17.35
C ASN A 221 -11.81 11.35 -17.76
N ASP A 222 -11.05 10.25 -17.80
CA ASP A 222 -11.55 8.90 -18.12
C ASP A 222 -10.81 7.84 -17.30
N MET A 223 -11.16 7.71 -16.03
CA MET A 223 -10.69 6.69 -15.12
C MET A 223 -11.82 5.76 -14.68
N TRP A 224 -11.47 4.62 -14.13
CA TRP A 224 -12.43 3.75 -13.47
C TRP A 224 -12.76 4.26 -12.06
N TYR A 225 -13.98 4.00 -11.61
CA TYR A 225 -14.36 4.11 -10.20
C TYR A 225 -14.81 2.74 -9.69
N LEU A 226 -14.21 2.31 -8.59
CA LEU A 226 -14.50 1.04 -7.97
C LEU A 226 -15.85 1.09 -7.27
N GLN A 227 -16.73 0.13 -7.56
CA GLN A 227 -18.05 0.03 -6.98
C GLN A 227 -18.17 -1.32 -6.24
N ALA A 228 -18.07 -1.29 -4.93
CA ALA A 228 -17.94 -2.48 -4.09
C ALA A 228 -19.16 -2.76 -3.19
N LYS A 229 -20.26 -2.01 -3.34
CA LYS A 229 -21.52 -2.33 -2.64
C LYS A 229 -22.10 -3.65 -3.16
N ALA A 230 -22.94 -4.28 -2.37
CA ALA A 230 -23.62 -5.51 -2.76
C ALA A 230 -24.31 -5.36 -4.14
N LYS A 231 -24.11 -6.34 -5.02
CA LYS A 231 -24.61 -6.40 -6.40
C LYS A 231 -23.93 -5.44 -7.40
N GLN A 232 -23.00 -4.61 -6.96
CA GLN A 232 -22.16 -3.80 -7.87
C GLN A 232 -20.96 -4.59 -8.42
N ALA A 233 -20.22 -3.99 -9.36
CA ALA A 233 -19.16 -4.66 -10.12
C ALA A 233 -18.13 -5.39 -9.26
N SER A 234 -17.58 -4.74 -8.23
CA SER A 234 -16.57 -5.31 -7.34
C SER A 234 -17.15 -5.92 -6.05
N GLY A 235 -18.48 -5.81 -5.86
CA GLY A 235 -19.15 -6.30 -4.68
C GLY A 235 -19.60 -7.76 -4.80
N LYS A 236 -20.19 -8.28 -3.72
CA LYS A 236 -20.78 -9.62 -3.70
C LYS A 236 -21.98 -9.70 -4.67
N ARG A 237 -21.88 -10.55 -5.69
CA ARG A 237 -22.89 -10.74 -6.75
C ARG A 237 -23.34 -12.19 -6.93
N GLY A 238 -23.28 -12.99 -5.89
CA GLY A 238 -23.60 -14.42 -5.97
C GLY A 238 -22.43 -15.31 -6.42
N ASN A 239 -21.27 -14.75 -6.68
CA ASN A 239 -20.01 -15.48 -6.90
C ASN A 239 -19.17 -15.53 -5.60
N THR A 240 -18.08 -16.28 -5.63
CA THR A 240 -17.14 -16.41 -4.53
C THR A 240 -15.94 -15.45 -4.65
N LEU A 241 -15.83 -14.71 -5.75
CA LEU A 241 -14.68 -13.86 -6.07
C LEU A 241 -15.02 -12.40 -5.79
N TYR A 242 -14.86 -11.98 -4.54
CA TYR A 242 -15.05 -10.61 -4.08
C TYR A 242 -14.20 -10.35 -2.82
N SER A 243 -13.93 -9.09 -2.54
CA SER A 243 -13.29 -8.71 -1.29
C SER A 243 -14.26 -8.85 -0.12
N ILE A 244 -13.89 -9.63 0.90
CA ILE A 244 -14.73 -9.82 2.11
C ILE A 244 -14.69 -8.60 3.03
N THR A 245 -13.72 -7.70 2.87
CA THR A 245 -13.56 -6.47 3.67
C THR A 245 -14.04 -5.22 2.95
N GLY A 246 -14.27 -5.30 1.63
CA GLY A 246 -14.55 -4.14 0.79
C GLY A 246 -13.32 -3.31 0.40
N TYR A 247 -12.12 -3.70 0.86
CA TYR A 247 -10.84 -3.11 0.45
C TYR A 247 -10.11 -4.00 -0.54
N PHE A 248 -9.31 -3.38 -1.41
CA PHE A 248 -8.52 -4.05 -2.44
C PHE A 248 -7.06 -3.57 -2.39
N ALA A 249 -6.11 -4.47 -2.60
CA ALA A 249 -4.69 -4.14 -2.59
C ALA A 249 -4.24 -3.49 -3.91
N LYS A 250 -4.60 -2.23 -4.11
CA LYS A 250 -4.37 -1.46 -5.35
C LYS A 250 -2.89 -1.35 -5.71
N LYS A 251 -2.01 -1.21 -4.72
CA LYS A 251 -0.56 -1.09 -4.91
C LYS A 251 0.10 -2.30 -5.56
N LEU A 252 -0.53 -3.48 -5.51
CA LEU A 252 0.01 -4.71 -6.06
C LEU A 252 -0.46 -4.98 -7.50
N VAL A 253 -1.22 -4.06 -8.10
CA VAL A 253 -1.74 -4.16 -9.46
C VAL A 253 -1.10 -3.09 -10.35
N ARG A 254 -0.59 -3.51 -11.50
CA ARG A 254 -0.04 -2.62 -12.54
C ARG A 254 -1.15 -1.98 -13.38
#